data_77d0d3bc873d8ab6f4b064c9be7f6c8a
#
_entry.id   77d0d3bc873d8ab6f4b064c9be7f6c8a
#
_cell.length_a   1.000
_cell.length_b   1.000
_cell.length_c   1.000
_cell.angle_alpha   90.00
_cell.angle_beta   90.00
_cell.angle_gamma   90.00
#
_symmetry.space_group_name_H-M   'P 1'
#
loop_
_entity.id
_entity.type
_entity.pdbx_description
1 polymer ?
#
loop_
_entity_poly.entity_id
_entity_poly.type
_entity_poly.pdbx_seq_one_letter_code
_entity_poly.pdbx_strand_id
1 'polypeptide(L)'
;MKRAKGVLANLLTVLFTLSAFLLAGFIAVIVPATSNSFYKAQFRKHGTLEKVRAQSAYIDDADAKNYVANMTEEQLLSLMNHTMRYCLYLEDDLNIEKDGKRLEIFLDERGEPLDSGCLEVTHMSDVKKLFGAGVIICIVAAVVFVTTLILGLIFKKEYYLYCRKTVFVTLGACLAVLAVIGVTAAINFDFAFTLFHEIFFSGKQWRFGYGVMINMIGEIFTGIVPIIAAIWIVLLVITVAGAALFNKKISSPKNAPPRP
;
A
#
# COMPACT_ATOMS: atom_id res chain seq x y z
N MET A 1 -18.90 -14.14 35.42
CA MET A 1 -18.36 -12.78 35.29
C MET A 1 -16.87 -12.72 34.93
N LYS A 2 -15.92 -13.33 35.71
CA LYS A 2 -14.47 -13.27 35.39
C LYS A 2 -14.12 -13.79 34.00
N ARG A 3 -14.74 -14.90 33.52
CA ARG A 3 -14.50 -15.50 32.20
C ARG A 3 -14.94 -14.60 31.06
N ALA A 4 -16.10 -13.95 31.18
CA ALA A 4 -16.61 -13.00 30.16
C ALA A 4 -15.71 -11.75 30.04
N LYS A 5 -15.20 -11.24 31.17
CA LYS A 5 -14.24 -10.12 31.19
C LYS A 5 -12.94 -10.48 30.44
N GLY A 6 -12.42 -11.71 30.62
CA GLY A 6 -11.23 -12.19 29.92
C GLY A 6 -11.43 -12.33 28.41
N VAL A 7 -12.59 -12.78 27.96
CA VAL A 7 -12.93 -12.90 26.53
C VAL A 7 -13.00 -11.52 25.88
N LEU A 8 -13.65 -10.55 26.51
CA LEU A 8 -13.75 -9.18 25.99
C LEU A 8 -12.38 -8.50 25.92
N ALA A 9 -11.54 -8.65 26.94
CA ALA A 9 -10.17 -8.11 26.93
C ALA A 9 -9.32 -8.70 25.78
N ASN A 10 -9.44 -10.01 25.53
CA ASN A 10 -8.75 -10.63 24.41
C ASN A 10 -9.28 -10.12 23.05
N LEU A 11 -10.60 -9.97 22.90
CA LEU A 11 -11.19 -9.43 21.68
C LEU A 11 -10.72 -8.00 21.40
N LEU A 12 -10.75 -7.13 22.40
CA LEU A 12 -10.25 -5.77 22.27
C LEU A 12 -8.76 -5.74 21.92
N THR A 13 -7.96 -6.64 22.50
CA THR A 13 -6.53 -6.78 22.18
C THR A 13 -6.33 -7.22 20.72
N VAL A 14 -7.10 -8.19 20.23
CA VAL A 14 -7.04 -8.62 18.82
C VAL A 14 -7.38 -7.46 17.89
N LEU A 15 -8.50 -6.77 18.14
CA LEU A 15 -8.95 -5.64 17.31
C LEU A 15 -7.92 -4.51 17.30
N PHE A 16 -7.38 -4.15 18.47
CA PHE A 16 -6.30 -3.16 18.57
C PHE A 16 -5.07 -3.57 17.77
N THR A 17 -4.63 -4.82 17.90
CA THR A 17 -3.42 -5.31 17.25
C THR A 17 -3.57 -5.40 15.74
N LEU A 18 -4.73 -5.90 15.25
CA LEU A 18 -5.02 -5.98 13.81
C LEU A 18 -5.14 -4.58 13.20
N SER A 19 -5.84 -3.66 13.86
CA SER A 19 -5.97 -2.29 13.35
C SER A 19 -4.63 -1.56 13.32
N ALA A 20 -3.79 -1.71 14.35
CA ALA A 20 -2.43 -1.18 14.36
C ALA A 20 -1.56 -1.78 13.24
N PHE A 21 -1.66 -3.08 13.00
CA PHE A 21 -0.95 -3.78 11.92
C PHE A 21 -1.35 -3.25 10.55
N LEU A 22 -2.64 -3.08 10.28
CA LEU A 22 -3.15 -2.54 9.01
C LEU A 22 -2.75 -1.07 8.81
N LEU A 23 -2.85 -0.24 9.85
CA LEU A 23 -2.43 1.16 9.79
C LEU A 23 -0.92 1.30 9.52
N ALA A 24 -0.10 0.50 10.22
CA ALA A 24 1.34 0.47 9.99
C ALA A 24 1.67 0.06 8.56
N GLY A 25 0.95 -0.94 8.01
CA GLY A 25 1.10 -1.37 6.63
C GLY A 25 0.72 -0.28 5.63
N PHE A 26 -0.40 0.40 5.86
CA PHE A 26 -0.82 1.51 5.00
C PHE A 26 0.21 2.65 4.98
N ILE A 27 0.70 3.07 6.15
CA ILE A 27 1.76 4.10 6.26
C ILE A 27 3.03 3.63 5.55
N ALA A 28 3.42 2.36 5.73
CA ALA A 28 4.60 1.80 5.10
C ALA A 28 4.53 1.80 3.56
N VAL A 29 3.33 1.67 2.98
CA VAL A 29 3.11 1.76 1.53
C VAL A 29 3.07 3.22 1.07
N ILE A 30 2.29 4.09 1.75
CA ILE A 30 2.05 5.45 1.27
C ILE A 30 3.30 6.33 1.33
N VAL A 31 4.17 6.13 2.33
CA VAL A 31 5.38 6.94 2.52
C VAL A 31 6.33 6.85 1.31
N PRO A 32 6.78 5.68 0.85
CA PRO A 32 7.59 5.60 -0.36
C PRO A 32 6.80 5.89 -1.64
N ALA A 33 5.51 5.53 -1.70
CA ALA A 33 4.65 5.78 -2.86
C ALA A 33 4.36 7.26 -3.12
N THR A 34 4.62 8.16 -2.17
CA THR A 34 4.51 9.61 -2.34
C THR A 34 5.88 10.32 -2.29
N SER A 35 6.97 9.57 -2.30
CA SER A 35 8.33 10.12 -2.14
C SER A 35 8.98 10.42 -3.48
N ASN A 36 9.11 11.72 -3.82
CA ASN A 36 9.84 12.18 -5.00
C ASN A 36 11.30 11.71 -5.03
N SER A 37 11.95 11.71 -3.86
CA SER A 37 13.36 11.27 -3.76
C SER A 37 13.50 9.79 -4.07
N PHE A 38 12.53 8.98 -3.63
CA PHE A 38 12.48 7.55 -3.95
C PHE A 38 12.32 7.34 -5.46
N TYR A 39 11.36 8.00 -6.10
CA TYR A 39 11.13 7.88 -7.54
C TYR A 39 12.33 8.30 -8.37
N LYS A 40 12.93 9.47 -8.07
CA LYS A 40 14.15 9.93 -8.77
C LYS A 40 15.28 8.90 -8.68
N ALA A 41 15.51 8.33 -7.50
CA ALA A 41 16.55 7.32 -7.32
C ALA A 41 16.27 6.04 -8.14
N GLN A 42 15.00 5.56 -8.17
CA GLN A 42 14.62 4.37 -8.96
C GLN A 42 14.70 4.65 -10.46
N PHE A 43 14.21 5.79 -10.93
CA PHE A 43 14.25 6.17 -12.34
C PHE A 43 15.69 6.22 -12.88
N ARG A 44 16.61 6.83 -12.13
CA ARG A 44 18.02 6.85 -12.50
C ARG A 44 18.67 5.47 -12.49
N LYS A 45 18.38 4.68 -11.44
CA LYS A 45 18.92 3.33 -11.30
C LYS A 45 18.53 2.40 -12.46
N HIS A 46 17.30 2.53 -12.96
CA HIS A 46 16.74 1.62 -13.97
C HIS A 46 16.69 2.20 -15.38
N GLY A 47 17.18 3.44 -15.60
CA GLY A 47 17.12 4.12 -16.91
C GLY A 47 15.67 4.31 -17.39
N THR A 48 14.76 4.57 -16.46
CA THR A 48 13.31 4.62 -16.73
C THR A 48 12.95 5.70 -17.74
N LEU A 49 13.65 6.84 -17.73
CA LEU A 49 13.38 7.95 -18.65
C LEU A 49 13.52 7.52 -20.12
N GLU A 50 14.60 6.81 -20.45
CA GLU A 50 14.86 6.33 -21.82
C GLU A 50 13.86 5.25 -22.22
N LYS A 51 13.51 4.36 -21.31
CA LYS A 51 12.48 3.32 -21.53
C LYS A 51 11.12 3.95 -21.83
N VAL A 52 10.73 4.98 -21.05
CA VAL A 52 9.45 5.69 -21.25
C VAL A 52 9.49 6.50 -22.55
N ARG A 53 10.56 7.20 -22.86
CA ARG A 53 10.71 7.93 -24.14
C ARG A 53 10.56 7.01 -25.35
N ALA A 54 11.10 5.81 -25.29
CA ALA A 54 10.98 4.81 -26.35
C ALA A 54 9.50 4.41 -26.63
N GLN A 55 8.62 4.50 -25.60
CA GLN A 55 7.20 4.21 -25.76
C GLN A 55 6.44 5.23 -26.62
N SER A 56 7.01 6.39 -26.90
CA SER A 56 6.44 7.36 -27.82
C SER A 56 6.15 6.77 -29.21
N ALA A 57 6.88 5.70 -29.60
CA ALA A 57 6.64 5.00 -30.86
C ALA A 57 5.23 4.39 -30.99
N TYR A 58 4.60 4.07 -29.86
CA TYR A 58 3.28 3.44 -29.79
C TYR A 58 2.14 4.42 -29.52
N ILE A 59 2.43 5.73 -29.38
CA ILE A 59 1.44 6.76 -29.10
C ILE A 59 0.96 7.38 -30.42
N ASP A 60 -0.34 7.38 -30.66
CA ASP A 60 -0.96 7.94 -31.86
C ASP A 60 -1.20 9.46 -31.76
N ASP A 61 -1.57 9.97 -30.57
CA ASP A 61 -1.71 11.42 -30.37
C ASP A 61 -0.37 12.13 -30.57
N ALA A 62 -0.31 13.00 -31.59
CA ALA A 62 0.95 13.65 -31.99
C ALA A 62 1.58 14.53 -30.90
N ASP A 63 0.75 15.20 -30.07
CA ASP A 63 1.25 16.07 -29.01
C ASP A 63 1.73 15.23 -27.82
N ALA A 64 1.00 14.16 -27.44
CA ALA A 64 1.43 13.21 -26.44
C ALA A 64 2.71 12.47 -26.87
N LYS A 65 2.79 12.03 -28.11
CA LYS A 65 3.99 11.43 -28.72
C LYS A 65 5.20 12.34 -28.58
N ASN A 66 5.06 13.59 -29.01
CA ASN A 66 6.13 14.58 -28.91
C ASN A 66 6.50 14.88 -27.44
N TYR A 67 5.51 14.97 -26.56
CA TYR A 67 5.73 15.15 -25.13
C TYR A 67 6.52 14.00 -24.52
N VAL A 68 6.16 12.74 -24.78
CA VAL A 68 6.83 11.56 -24.25
C VAL A 68 8.23 11.40 -24.86
N ALA A 69 8.39 11.60 -26.18
CA ALA A 69 9.70 11.50 -26.86
C ALA A 69 10.75 12.48 -26.31
N ASN A 70 10.30 13.68 -25.90
CA ASN A 70 11.17 14.74 -25.39
C ASN A 70 11.03 14.94 -23.87
N MET A 71 10.45 13.98 -23.14
CA MET A 71 10.20 14.08 -21.69
C MET A 71 11.48 14.30 -20.91
N THR A 72 11.46 15.23 -19.95
CA THR A 72 12.54 15.44 -18.99
C THR A 72 12.35 14.57 -17.73
N GLU A 73 13.38 14.47 -16.88
CA GLU A 73 13.31 13.75 -15.61
C GLU A 73 12.22 14.35 -14.68
N GLU A 74 12.07 15.67 -14.68
CA GLU A 74 11.04 16.39 -13.91
C GLU A 74 9.64 16.09 -14.43
N GLN A 75 9.48 16.00 -15.75
CA GLN A 75 8.19 15.64 -16.37
C GLN A 75 7.82 14.19 -16.09
N LEU A 76 8.79 13.26 -16.12
CA LEU A 76 8.58 11.87 -15.72
C LEU A 76 8.13 11.76 -14.26
N LEU A 77 8.80 12.53 -13.37
CA LEU A 77 8.40 12.58 -11.96
C LEU A 77 7.00 13.18 -11.78
N SER A 78 6.67 14.23 -12.53
CA SER A 78 5.34 14.85 -12.52
C SER A 78 4.26 13.86 -12.98
N LEU A 79 4.53 13.09 -14.05
CA LEU A 79 3.64 12.07 -14.56
C LEU A 79 3.41 10.95 -13.53
N MET A 80 4.47 10.51 -12.85
CA MET A 80 4.35 9.52 -11.78
C MET A 80 3.50 10.03 -10.61
N ASN A 81 3.74 11.28 -10.19
CA ASN A 81 2.95 11.90 -9.13
C ASN A 81 1.47 12.04 -9.53
N HIS A 82 1.19 12.42 -10.78
CA HIS A 82 -0.16 12.49 -11.32
C HIS A 82 -0.83 11.11 -11.28
N THR A 83 -0.13 10.07 -11.73
CA THR A 83 -0.61 8.67 -11.68
C THR A 83 -0.95 8.24 -10.24
N MET A 84 -0.09 8.58 -9.26
CA MET A 84 -0.37 8.28 -7.86
C MET A 84 -1.57 9.07 -7.32
N ARG A 85 -1.71 10.35 -7.69
CA ARG A 85 -2.87 11.17 -7.33
C ARG A 85 -4.16 10.62 -7.94
N TYR A 86 -4.11 10.13 -9.19
CA TYR A 86 -5.22 9.42 -9.82
C TYR A 86 -5.63 8.17 -9.03
N CYS A 87 -4.68 7.33 -8.62
CA CYS A 87 -4.98 6.15 -7.79
C CYS A 87 -5.59 6.51 -6.42
N LEU A 88 -5.25 7.69 -5.88
CA LEU A 88 -5.76 8.20 -4.60
C LEU A 88 -7.04 9.04 -4.73
N TYR A 89 -7.70 9.07 -5.88
CA TYR A 89 -8.92 9.86 -6.15
C TYR A 89 -8.72 11.38 -6.02
N LEU A 90 -7.50 11.87 -6.23
CA LEU A 90 -7.16 13.29 -6.25
C LEU A 90 -7.08 13.86 -7.67
N GLU A 91 -7.17 12.99 -8.68
CA GLU A 91 -7.29 13.29 -10.10
C GLU A 91 -8.36 12.38 -10.73
N ASP A 92 -9.13 12.89 -11.67
CA ASP A 92 -10.21 12.15 -12.32
C ASP A 92 -9.73 11.42 -13.59
N ASP A 93 -8.78 11.98 -14.32
CA ASP A 93 -8.19 11.41 -15.53
C ASP A 93 -6.76 10.90 -15.24
N LEU A 94 -6.41 9.74 -15.78
CA LEU A 94 -5.06 9.20 -15.75
C LEU A 94 -4.14 9.99 -16.68
N ASN A 95 -4.65 10.40 -17.84
CA ASN A 95 -3.94 11.24 -18.79
C ASN A 95 -3.84 12.68 -18.27
N ILE A 96 -2.79 13.40 -18.67
CA ILE A 96 -2.53 14.75 -18.19
C ILE A 96 -3.08 15.80 -19.15
N GLU A 97 -3.33 17.01 -18.61
CA GLU A 97 -3.64 18.18 -19.41
C GLU A 97 -2.40 19.09 -19.49
N LYS A 98 -2.11 19.59 -20.68
CA LYS A 98 -1.04 20.57 -20.92
C LYS A 98 -1.52 21.64 -21.90
N ASP A 99 -1.36 22.89 -21.54
CA ASP A 99 -1.76 24.05 -22.34
C ASP A 99 -3.23 24.01 -22.79
N GLY A 100 -4.14 23.51 -21.91
CA GLY A 100 -5.56 23.36 -22.18
C GLY A 100 -5.92 22.19 -23.10
N LYS A 101 -4.97 21.31 -23.42
CA LYS A 101 -5.17 20.12 -24.21
C LYS A 101 -4.87 18.87 -23.42
N ARG A 102 -5.78 17.86 -23.46
CA ARG A 102 -5.57 16.53 -22.93
C ARG A 102 -4.56 15.78 -23.80
N LEU A 103 -3.51 15.26 -23.19
CA LEU A 103 -2.50 14.44 -23.85
C LEU A 103 -2.76 12.97 -23.57
N GLU A 104 -3.05 12.18 -24.60
CA GLU A 104 -3.31 10.75 -24.49
C GLU A 104 -2.00 9.95 -24.42
N ILE A 105 -1.37 10.00 -23.24
CA ILE A 105 -0.07 9.38 -22.97
C ILE A 105 -0.20 7.89 -22.71
N PHE A 106 -1.25 7.48 -21.97
CA PHE A 106 -1.49 6.10 -21.61
C PHE A 106 -2.44 5.45 -22.62
N LEU A 107 -2.05 4.28 -23.08
CA LEU A 107 -2.75 3.55 -24.14
C LEU A 107 -4.00 2.84 -23.61
N ASP A 108 -5.01 2.71 -24.46
CA ASP A 108 -6.21 1.90 -24.16
C ASP A 108 -6.67 1.15 -25.42
N GLU A 109 -5.77 0.43 -26.03
CA GLU A 109 -5.96 -0.29 -27.28
C GLU A 109 -6.21 -1.77 -27.03
N ARG A 110 -7.35 -2.27 -27.50
CA ARG A 110 -7.65 -3.69 -27.53
C ARG A 110 -6.97 -4.35 -28.70
N GLY A 111 -6.18 -5.41 -28.44
CA GLY A 111 -5.62 -6.27 -29.45
C GLY A 111 -6.41 -7.56 -29.64
N GLU A 112 -6.25 -8.18 -30.81
CA GLU A 112 -6.68 -9.54 -31.07
C GLU A 112 -5.48 -10.37 -31.54
N PRO A 113 -5.03 -11.38 -30.82
CA PRO A 113 -5.61 -11.91 -29.57
C PRO A 113 -5.53 -10.95 -28.40
N LEU A 114 -6.28 -11.21 -27.32
CA LEU A 114 -6.50 -10.32 -26.18
C LEU A 114 -5.21 -9.84 -25.49
N ASP A 115 -4.15 -10.62 -25.57
CA ASP A 115 -2.82 -10.32 -25.01
C ASP A 115 -1.95 -9.42 -25.92
N SER A 116 -2.38 -9.11 -27.13
CA SER A 116 -1.67 -8.23 -28.07
C SER A 116 -1.97 -6.73 -27.88
N GLY A 117 -3.01 -6.38 -27.10
CA GLY A 117 -3.40 -5.01 -26.82
C GLY A 117 -2.69 -4.40 -25.59
N CYS A 118 -2.89 -3.10 -25.42
CA CYS A 118 -2.39 -2.34 -24.27
C CYS A 118 -3.55 -1.54 -23.66
N LEU A 119 -4.07 -1.98 -22.51
CA LEU A 119 -5.21 -1.38 -21.81
C LEU A 119 -4.77 -0.68 -20.52
N GLU A 120 -3.80 0.25 -20.62
CA GLU A 120 -3.24 0.94 -19.45
C GLU A 120 -4.30 1.75 -18.70
N VAL A 121 -5.14 2.52 -19.41
CA VAL A 121 -6.18 3.36 -18.77
C VAL A 121 -7.22 2.49 -18.08
N THR A 122 -7.71 1.45 -18.78
CA THR A 122 -8.69 0.50 -18.24
C THR A 122 -8.11 -0.22 -17.00
N HIS A 123 -6.89 -0.73 -17.09
CA HIS A 123 -6.23 -1.39 -15.96
C HIS A 123 -6.02 -0.45 -14.77
N MET A 124 -5.54 0.77 -15.00
CA MET A 124 -5.32 1.74 -13.93
C MET A 124 -6.63 2.22 -13.30
N SER A 125 -7.75 2.20 -14.02
CA SER A 125 -9.08 2.40 -13.41
C SER A 125 -9.42 1.30 -12.40
N ASP A 126 -9.06 0.06 -12.66
CA ASP A 126 -9.27 -1.05 -11.73
C ASP A 126 -8.28 -0.98 -10.55
N VAL A 127 -7.03 -0.59 -10.80
CA VAL A 127 -6.03 -0.29 -9.75
C VAL A 127 -6.53 0.84 -8.84
N LYS A 128 -7.10 1.92 -9.39
CA LYS A 128 -7.73 3.00 -8.62
C LYS A 128 -8.81 2.48 -7.67
N LYS A 129 -9.67 1.57 -8.12
CA LYS A 129 -10.71 0.94 -7.27
C LYS A 129 -10.09 0.12 -6.14
N LEU A 130 -9.01 -0.62 -6.41
CA LEU A 130 -8.28 -1.39 -5.41
C LEU A 130 -7.64 -0.47 -4.35
N PHE A 131 -7.03 0.65 -4.77
CA PHE A 131 -6.53 1.68 -3.85
C PHE A 131 -7.66 2.28 -3.00
N GLY A 132 -8.82 2.57 -3.60
CA GLY A 132 -10.01 3.05 -2.88
C GLY A 132 -10.47 2.07 -1.79
N ALA A 133 -10.52 0.77 -2.11
CA ALA A 133 -10.81 -0.26 -1.10
C ALA A 133 -9.77 -0.26 0.02
N GLY A 134 -8.48 -0.11 -0.30
CA GLY A 134 -7.40 0.04 0.68
C GLY A 134 -7.58 1.23 1.60
N VAL A 135 -7.97 2.39 1.06
CA VAL A 135 -8.28 3.61 1.84
C VAL A 135 -9.45 3.36 2.79
N ILE A 136 -10.52 2.72 2.33
CA ILE A 136 -11.68 2.39 3.18
C ILE A 136 -11.25 1.46 4.33
N ILE A 137 -10.47 0.42 4.05
CA ILE A 137 -9.92 -0.49 5.08
C ILE A 137 -9.08 0.30 6.09
N CYS A 138 -8.26 1.25 5.63
CA CYS A 138 -7.45 2.11 6.49
C CYS A 138 -8.32 2.98 7.41
N ILE A 139 -9.37 3.61 6.89
CA ILE A 139 -10.31 4.43 7.68
C ILE A 139 -10.99 3.57 8.75
N VAL A 140 -11.50 2.40 8.38
CA VAL A 140 -12.11 1.45 9.35
C VAL A 140 -11.10 1.02 10.41
N ALA A 141 -9.87 0.68 10.00
CA ALA A 141 -8.79 0.33 10.93
C ALA A 141 -8.46 1.49 11.88
N ALA A 142 -8.44 2.74 11.41
CA ALA A 142 -8.20 3.92 12.25
C ALA A 142 -9.32 4.11 13.29
N VAL A 143 -10.58 3.97 12.89
CA VAL A 143 -11.74 4.05 13.80
C VAL A 143 -11.66 2.95 14.86
N VAL A 144 -11.40 1.70 14.46
CA VAL A 144 -11.26 0.57 15.38
C VAL A 144 -10.08 0.78 16.34
N PHE A 145 -8.94 1.24 15.82
CA PHE A 145 -7.74 1.53 16.64
C PHE A 145 -8.03 2.58 17.72
N VAL A 146 -8.60 3.73 17.33
CA VAL A 146 -8.91 4.80 18.26
C VAL A 146 -9.96 4.36 19.27
N THR A 147 -11.02 3.66 18.82
CA THR A 147 -12.08 3.15 19.70
C THR A 147 -11.53 2.17 20.73
N THR A 148 -10.73 1.20 20.31
CA THR A 148 -10.13 0.23 21.23
C THR A 148 -9.14 0.89 22.18
N LEU A 149 -8.40 1.90 21.75
CA LEU A 149 -7.52 2.70 22.60
C LEU A 149 -8.32 3.45 23.67
N ILE A 150 -9.39 4.15 23.30
CA ILE A 150 -10.26 4.89 24.22
C ILE A 150 -10.92 3.95 25.24
N LEU A 151 -11.53 2.86 24.76
CA LEU A 151 -12.14 1.86 25.64
C LEU A 151 -11.16 1.34 26.68
N GLY A 152 -9.96 1.09 26.26
CA GLY A 152 -8.94 0.66 27.17
C GLY A 152 -8.49 1.70 28.17
N LEU A 153 -8.40 2.95 27.81
CA LEU A 153 -8.13 4.05 28.73
C LEU A 153 -9.25 4.20 29.78
N ILE A 154 -10.52 4.07 29.35
CA ILE A 154 -11.69 4.17 30.23
C ILE A 154 -11.75 2.98 31.20
N PHE A 155 -11.61 1.76 30.68
CA PHE A 155 -11.78 0.53 31.46
C PHE A 155 -10.47 -0.04 32.01
N LYS A 156 -9.40 0.76 32.07
CA LYS A 156 -8.06 0.34 32.51
C LYS A 156 -8.01 -0.38 33.85
N LYS A 157 -8.96 -0.11 34.77
CA LYS A 157 -9.05 -0.79 36.08
C LYS A 157 -9.74 -2.15 36.01
N GLU A 158 -10.60 -2.37 35.03
CA GLU A 158 -11.43 -3.57 34.88
C GLU A 158 -10.96 -4.50 33.77
N TYR A 159 -10.29 -3.96 32.76
CA TYR A 159 -9.80 -4.70 31.60
C TYR A 159 -8.35 -4.35 31.33
N TYR A 160 -7.50 -5.37 31.22
CA TYR A 160 -6.17 -5.20 30.66
C TYR A 160 -6.31 -5.03 29.15
N LEU A 161 -6.08 -3.81 28.68
CA LEU A 161 -6.13 -3.47 27.26
C LEU A 161 -5.17 -4.29 26.40
N TYR A 162 -4.20 -4.87 27.04
CA TYR A 162 -3.06 -5.46 26.39
C TYR A 162 -2.75 -6.83 27.00
N CYS A 163 -3.39 -7.84 26.44
CA CYS A 163 -3.01 -9.22 26.74
C CYS A 163 -1.78 -9.59 25.90
N ARG A 164 -0.59 -9.59 26.52
CA ARG A 164 0.69 -9.86 25.86
C ARG A 164 0.66 -11.13 25.00
N LYS A 165 0.11 -12.23 25.50
CA LYS A 165 -0.02 -13.48 24.73
C LYS A 165 -0.88 -13.29 23.49
N THR A 166 -2.01 -12.62 23.61
CA THR A 166 -2.93 -12.36 22.48
C THR A 166 -2.28 -11.49 21.41
N VAL A 167 -1.54 -10.45 21.80
CA VAL A 167 -0.80 -9.61 20.82
C VAL A 167 0.22 -10.45 20.06
N PHE A 168 1.06 -11.23 20.73
CA PHE A 168 2.07 -12.04 20.04
C PHE A 168 1.45 -13.10 19.13
N VAL A 169 0.35 -13.72 19.54
CA VAL A 169 -0.38 -14.68 18.69
C VAL A 169 -0.97 -13.99 17.46
N THR A 170 -1.62 -12.83 17.64
CA THR A 170 -2.22 -12.07 16.53
C THR A 170 -1.16 -11.57 15.55
N LEU A 171 -0.09 -10.93 16.06
CA LEU A 171 1.02 -10.48 15.21
C LEU A 171 1.72 -11.65 14.53
N GLY A 172 1.96 -12.74 15.26
CA GLY A 172 2.57 -13.95 14.70
C GLY A 172 1.77 -14.53 13.54
N ALA A 173 0.45 -14.57 13.65
CA ALA A 173 -0.43 -15.00 12.58
C ALA A 173 -0.35 -14.05 11.35
N CYS A 174 -0.41 -12.73 11.58
CA CYS A 174 -0.27 -11.75 10.50
C CYS A 174 1.10 -11.84 9.81
N LEU A 175 2.17 -11.94 10.59
CA LEU A 175 3.53 -12.05 10.05
C LEU A 175 3.76 -13.38 9.32
N ALA A 176 3.13 -14.47 9.76
CA ALA A 176 3.18 -15.75 9.04
C ALA A 176 2.56 -15.66 7.66
N VAL A 177 1.40 -14.99 7.53
CA VAL A 177 0.77 -14.73 6.21
C VAL A 177 1.68 -13.89 5.32
N LEU A 178 2.25 -12.80 5.86
CA LEU A 178 3.19 -11.96 5.10
C LEU A 178 4.45 -12.71 4.71
N ALA A 179 4.96 -13.57 5.59
CA ALA A 179 6.14 -14.38 5.30
C ALA A 179 5.88 -15.36 4.14
N VAL A 180 4.71 -16.00 4.10
CA VAL A 180 4.32 -16.86 2.97
C VAL A 180 4.30 -16.07 1.68
N ILE A 181 3.64 -14.89 1.65
CA ILE A 181 3.59 -14.03 0.47
C ILE A 181 4.99 -13.58 0.06
N GLY A 182 5.80 -13.09 1.01
CA GLY A 182 7.15 -12.59 0.75
C GLY A 182 8.12 -13.68 0.26
N VAL A 183 8.05 -14.88 0.84
CA VAL A 183 8.88 -16.03 0.41
C VAL A 183 8.45 -16.48 -1.00
N THR A 184 7.15 -16.55 -1.27
CA THR A 184 6.65 -16.87 -2.61
C THR A 184 7.15 -15.87 -3.64
N ALA A 185 7.06 -14.58 -3.35
CA ALA A 185 7.55 -13.53 -4.24
C ALA A 185 9.09 -13.54 -4.41
N ALA A 186 9.84 -13.91 -3.37
CA ALA A 186 11.29 -14.00 -3.42
C ALA A 186 11.78 -15.22 -4.24
N ILE A 187 11.05 -16.33 -4.20
CA ILE A 187 11.37 -17.56 -4.96
C ILE A 187 10.95 -17.42 -6.43
N ASN A 188 9.75 -16.89 -6.67
CA ASN A 188 9.18 -16.72 -8.01
C ASN A 188 8.27 -15.50 -8.06
N PHE A 189 8.85 -14.35 -8.42
CA PHE A 189 8.13 -13.09 -8.49
C PHE A 189 7.01 -13.14 -9.54
N ASP A 190 7.24 -13.72 -10.71
CA ASP A 190 6.25 -13.82 -11.79
C ASP A 190 5.02 -14.61 -11.36
N PHE A 191 5.22 -15.70 -10.62
CA PHE A 191 4.10 -16.47 -10.06
C PHE A 191 3.31 -15.63 -9.03
N ALA A 192 4.00 -14.99 -8.10
CA ALA A 192 3.35 -14.17 -7.08
C ALA A 192 2.61 -12.97 -7.70
N PHE A 193 3.22 -12.33 -8.69
CA PHE A 193 2.64 -11.22 -9.45
C PHE A 193 1.41 -11.68 -10.23
N THR A 194 1.49 -12.80 -10.93
CA THR A 194 0.36 -13.40 -11.66
C THR A 194 -0.78 -13.75 -10.72
N LEU A 195 -0.49 -14.44 -9.62
CA LEU A 195 -1.49 -14.83 -8.63
C LEU A 195 -2.21 -13.61 -8.03
N PHE A 196 -1.47 -12.55 -7.71
CA PHE A 196 -2.05 -11.28 -7.26
C PHE A 196 -3.03 -10.72 -8.29
N HIS A 197 -2.63 -10.67 -9.57
CA HIS A 197 -3.47 -10.12 -10.63
C HIS A 197 -4.70 -11.00 -10.91
N GLU A 198 -4.56 -12.31 -10.85
CA GLU A 198 -5.71 -13.22 -10.99
C GLU A 198 -6.73 -13.09 -9.86
N ILE A 199 -6.26 -12.82 -8.62
CA ILE A 199 -7.15 -12.60 -7.48
C ILE A 199 -7.90 -11.27 -7.61
N PHE A 200 -7.21 -10.18 -7.95
CA PHE A 200 -7.80 -8.83 -7.92
C PHE A 200 -8.34 -8.36 -9.27
N PHE A 201 -7.86 -8.92 -10.37
CA PHE A 201 -8.20 -8.51 -11.72
C PHE A 201 -8.63 -9.69 -12.61
N SER A 202 -9.27 -10.70 -12.03
CA SER A 202 -9.75 -11.89 -12.74
C SER A 202 -10.63 -11.52 -13.93
N GLY A 203 -10.35 -12.14 -15.08
CA GLY A 203 -11.08 -11.88 -16.34
C GLY A 203 -10.79 -10.53 -17.00
N LYS A 204 -9.76 -9.79 -16.53
CA LYS A 204 -9.34 -8.50 -17.09
C LYS A 204 -7.95 -8.61 -17.68
N GLN A 205 -7.67 -7.77 -18.69
CA GLN A 205 -6.33 -7.67 -19.25
C GLN A 205 -5.47 -6.79 -18.33
N TRP A 206 -4.36 -7.34 -17.86
CA TRP A 206 -3.38 -6.67 -17.00
C TRP A 206 -1.93 -6.92 -17.43
N ARG A 207 -1.71 -7.77 -18.44
CA ARG A 207 -0.39 -7.99 -19.04
C ARG A 207 -0.29 -7.19 -20.33
N PHE A 208 0.74 -6.36 -20.41
CA PHE A 208 1.07 -5.60 -21.61
C PHE A 208 2.56 -5.76 -21.89
N GLY A 209 2.92 -5.88 -23.18
CA GLY A 209 4.32 -5.96 -23.62
C GLY A 209 4.94 -4.58 -23.87
N TYR A 210 4.15 -3.52 -23.90
CA TYR A 210 4.56 -2.14 -24.19
C TYR A 210 3.66 -1.15 -23.43
N GLY A 211 3.97 0.14 -23.53
CA GLY A 211 3.22 1.22 -22.89
C GLY A 211 4.05 2.00 -21.86
N VAL A 212 3.58 3.21 -21.58
CA VAL A 212 4.27 4.16 -20.67
C VAL A 212 4.23 3.67 -19.23
N MET A 213 3.07 3.19 -18.78
CA MET A 213 2.86 2.77 -17.39
C MET A 213 3.78 1.61 -17.00
N ILE A 214 3.81 0.54 -17.82
CA ILE A 214 4.61 -0.66 -17.48
C ILE A 214 6.11 -0.33 -17.39
N ASN A 215 6.59 0.58 -18.25
CA ASN A 215 7.98 1.04 -18.26
C ASN A 215 8.28 2.03 -17.13
N MET A 216 7.28 2.81 -16.69
CA MET A 216 7.43 3.76 -15.58
C MET A 216 7.36 3.07 -14.20
N ILE A 217 6.48 2.09 -14.02
CA ILE A 217 6.17 1.50 -12.70
C ILE A 217 6.85 0.13 -12.51
N GLY A 218 7.01 -0.67 -13.56
CA GLY A 218 7.41 -2.08 -13.43
C GLY A 218 8.67 -2.32 -12.61
N GLU A 219 9.71 -1.53 -12.83
CA GLU A 219 10.99 -1.66 -12.12
C GLU A 219 10.96 -1.10 -10.67
N ILE A 220 9.97 -0.26 -10.35
CA ILE A 220 9.83 0.34 -9.02
C ILE A 220 9.48 -0.72 -7.97
N PHE A 221 8.73 -1.76 -8.34
CA PHE A 221 8.32 -2.81 -7.42
C PHE A 221 9.50 -3.50 -6.73
N THR A 222 10.59 -3.73 -7.42
CA THR A 222 11.79 -4.38 -6.84
C THR A 222 12.47 -3.51 -5.79
N GLY A 223 12.41 -2.19 -5.93
CA GLY A 223 13.00 -1.23 -4.99
C GLY A 223 12.09 -0.86 -3.82
N ILE A 224 10.76 -0.84 -4.02
CA ILE A 224 9.81 -0.38 -3.00
C ILE A 224 9.54 -1.41 -1.92
N VAL A 225 9.48 -2.70 -2.26
CA VAL A 225 9.13 -3.79 -1.34
C VAL A 225 10.02 -3.85 -0.09
N PRO A 226 11.36 -3.82 -0.18
CA PRO A 226 12.21 -3.85 1.01
C PRO A 226 12.03 -2.59 1.88
N ILE A 227 11.76 -1.43 1.29
CA ILE A 227 11.52 -0.18 2.02
C ILE A 227 10.20 -0.28 2.79
N ILE A 228 9.13 -0.75 2.15
CA ILE A 228 7.84 -1.01 2.79
C ILE A 228 8.02 -1.96 3.98
N ALA A 229 8.72 -3.08 3.78
CA ALA A 229 8.97 -4.06 4.82
C ALA A 229 9.72 -3.44 6.02
N ALA A 230 10.77 -2.66 5.77
CA ALA A 230 11.55 -2.00 6.81
C ALA A 230 10.70 -0.99 7.62
N ILE A 231 9.95 -0.11 6.94
CA ILE A 231 9.07 0.87 7.60
C ILE A 231 8.01 0.14 8.43
N TRP A 232 7.38 -0.88 7.87
CA TRP A 232 6.33 -1.65 8.55
C TRP A 232 6.84 -2.32 9.83
N ILE A 233 8.00 -2.99 9.76
CA ILE A 233 8.64 -3.61 10.93
C ILE A 233 8.93 -2.57 12.01
N VAL A 234 9.51 -1.42 11.66
CA VAL A 234 9.80 -0.34 12.62
C VAL A 234 8.52 0.15 13.30
N LEU A 235 7.44 0.40 12.54
CA LEU A 235 6.16 0.85 13.08
C LEU A 235 5.53 -0.20 14.01
N LEU A 236 5.62 -1.48 13.67
CA LEU A 236 5.14 -2.57 14.52
C LEU A 236 5.93 -2.66 15.83
N VAL A 237 7.25 -2.55 15.77
CA VAL A 237 8.11 -2.54 16.96
C VAL A 237 7.76 -1.36 17.87
N ILE A 238 7.58 -0.15 17.32
CA ILE A 238 7.16 1.03 18.08
C ILE A 238 5.79 0.80 18.73
N THR A 239 4.84 0.23 18.02
CA THR A 239 3.48 -0.04 18.52
C THR A 239 3.51 -1.04 19.68
N VAL A 240 4.25 -2.14 19.52
CA VAL A 240 4.37 -3.18 20.57
C VAL A 240 5.12 -2.65 21.78
N ALA A 241 6.22 -1.94 21.58
CA ALA A 241 6.99 -1.33 22.68
C ALA A 241 6.16 -0.29 23.43
N GLY A 242 5.45 0.59 22.72
CA GLY A 242 4.55 1.58 23.31
C GLY A 242 3.45 0.94 24.15
N ALA A 243 2.80 -0.10 23.65
CA ALA A 243 1.77 -0.84 24.37
C ALA A 243 2.34 -1.55 25.61
N ALA A 244 3.55 -2.13 25.53
CA ALA A 244 4.20 -2.78 26.66
C ALA A 244 4.59 -1.79 27.78
N LEU A 245 5.12 -0.61 27.41
CA LEU A 245 5.47 0.45 28.37
C LEU A 245 4.21 1.02 29.04
N PHE A 246 3.13 1.21 28.29
CA PHE A 246 1.85 1.65 28.82
C PHE A 246 1.32 0.67 29.88
N ASN A 247 1.35 -0.63 29.59
CA ASN A 247 0.92 -1.68 30.51
C ASN A 247 1.77 -1.71 31.81
N LYS A 248 3.09 -1.55 31.68
CA LYS A 248 3.99 -1.49 32.83
C LYS A 248 3.68 -0.31 33.75
N LYS A 249 3.35 0.87 33.19
CA LYS A 249 3.00 2.06 33.97
C LYS A 249 1.69 1.89 34.76
N ILE A 250 0.71 1.18 34.20
CA ILE A 250 -0.57 0.88 34.87
C ILE A 250 -0.39 -0.15 35.98
N SER A 251 0.49 -1.15 35.81
CA SER A 251 0.75 -2.21 36.74
C SER A 251 1.74 -1.83 37.86
N SER A 252 2.24 -0.58 37.89
CA SER A 252 3.17 -0.11 38.91
C SER A 252 2.49 -0.06 40.30
N PRO A 253 3.15 -0.50 41.40
CA PRO A 253 2.57 -0.53 42.74
C PRO A 253 2.04 0.82 43.24
N LYS A 254 2.57 1.96 42.75
CA LYS A 254 2.10 3.30 43.07
C LYS A 254 0.67 3.58 42.58
N ASN A 255 0.15 2.81 41.64
CA ASN A 255 -1.20 2.97 41.03
C ASN A 255 -2.08 1.75 41.35
N ALA A 256 -1.65 0.80 42.16
CA ALA A 256 -2.49 -0.32 42.56
C ALA A 256 -3.57 0.16 43.51
N PRO A 257 -4.87 -0.23 43.32
CA PRO A 257 -5.89 0.06 44.32
C PRO A 257 -5.54 -0.64 45.62
N PRO A 258 -5.90 -0.07 46.80
CA PRO A 258 -5.69 -0.72 48.08
C PRO A 258 -6.33 -2.12 48.03
N ARG A 259 -5.58 -3.13 48.52
CA ARG A 259 -6.13 -4.48 48.65
C ARG A 259 -7.27 -4.45 49.65
N PRO A 260 -8.38 -5.16 49.39
CA PRO A 260 -9.46 -5.26 50.36
C PRO A 260 -9.04 -5.97 51.62
#